data_693692ba8f0864b6e7a23214b1464d9f
#
_entry.id   693692ba8f0864b6e7a23214b1464d9f
#
_cell.length_a   1.000
_cell.length_b   1.000
_cell.length_c   1.000
_cell.angle_alpha   90.00
_cell.angle_beta   90.00
_cell.angle_gamma   90.00
#
_symmetry.space_group_name_H-M   'P 1'
#
loop_
_entity.id
_entity.type
_entity.pdbx_description
1 polymer ?
#
loop_
_entity_poly.entity_id
_entity_poly.type
_entity_poly.pdbx_seq_one_letter_code
_entity_poly.pdbx_strand_id
1 'polypeptide(L)'
;MQNVFHSHFPSRCLFVVAALFYSFVTQLSAQNVSCSVANKVYVAPGQQGQARVLLNSWDRKSVVDRVGYALTIDGVTGQERILELKKPLTYDEAAQMTIEVPPAAHPGVDDFSVTILTVNGKPNRNSFPTSGSQRYTLTRPVFRKAVVEDLTAMWCQNCPRGIASLEHLNHVAADRYIGLAAHDGDALGTGDYYEVFRLFPGRPKIVLNGSHNVPPYFGNSGTDEQPFGLLTDVQQASGAQSAVQLLVQAAWSADRKSVDVRSATVYRCPVAKNKYRLAYVLTADSLKHPSFVQNNIESGDPIWEKSVPEMQIFYHGTGEMRGLSYNDVVLSAAGVRQGLAGSLPERMQLDTLYEHSHRFGNLGQSKGYRYVKQNRNMHVVALLIDPQTREIVNAERCPVGDQLQPFPVDPAPVPDVQQIVLPDSVKPHVDSVFTLHPQLLPAEAKSRLVWEVADTSVVTTVAAGQFRAVRAGETTITVRADDAHAVVARCLVRVPAPTAVDRPARVTTVRREGDVLVVEGAPAGRRVEVYDLAGRRKVVARTQGGVTRLRVGRSPLWIVVVGNRRFNVVD
;
A
#
# COMPACT_ATOMS: atom_id res chain seq x y z
N MET A 1 -9.07 -96.95 -11.37
CA MET A 1 -10.36 -96.68 -10.78
C MET A 1 -10.25 -95.35 -10.09
N GLN A 2 -10.56 -94.32 -10.81
CA GLN A 2 -11.76 -93.47 -10.76
C GLN A 2 -12.27 -93.23 -9.35
N ASN A 3 -12.17 -91.98 -8.89
CA ASN A 3 -13.32 -91.16 -8.63
C ASN A 3 -12.96 -89.69 -8.46
N VAL A 4 -13.65 -88.90 -9.30
CA VAL A 4 -13.71 -87.45 -9.37
C VAL A 4 -14.65 -86.96 -8.25
N PHE A 5 -14.24 -85.86 -7.52
CA PHE A 5 -15.17 -85.01 -6.83
C PHE A 5 -14.97 -83.58 -7.23
N HIS A 6 -15.95 -83.07 -8.03
CA HIS A 6 -16.13 -81.64 -8.26
C HIS A 6 -16.82 -81.05 -7.03
N SER A 7 -16.24 -79.96 -6.48
CA SER A 7 -16.96 -79.08 -5.60
C SER A 7 -16.97 -77.67 -6.19
N HIS A 8 -18.17 -77.25 -6.62
CA HIS A 8 -18.49 -75.90 -7.03
C HIS A 8 -18.38 -74.95 -5.83
N PHE A 9 -17.47 -73.95 -5.87
CA PHE A 9 -17.53 -72.75 -5.04
C PHE A 9 -18.21 -71.65 -5.85
N PRO A 10 -19.21 -70.95 -5.31
CA PRO A 10 -19.92 -69.92 -6.06
C PRO A 10 -19.05 -68.62 -6.14
N SER A 11 -18.83 -68.19 -7.38
CA SER A 11 -18.02 -67.08 -7.80
C SER A 11 -18.60 -65.67 -7.40
N ARG A 12 -19.45 -65.60 -6.37
CA ARG A 12 -20.09 -64.32 -5.93
C ARG A 12 -19.48 -63.67 -4.68
N CYS A 13 -18.55 -64.32 -3.97
CA CYS A 13 -17.92 -63.73 -2.77
C CYS A 13 -16.60 -63.02 -3.03
N LEU A 14 -15.96 -63.18 -4.20
CA LEU A 14 -14.69 -62.54 -4.51
C LEU A 14 -14.80 -61.06 -4.95
N PHE A 15 -15.98 -60.64 -5.45
CA PHE A 15 -16.18 -59.25 -5.88
C PHE A 15 -16.51 -58.26 -4.76
N VAL A 16 -17.02 -58.73 -3.63
CA VAL A 16 -17.37 -57.85 -2.49
C VAL A 16 -16.15 -57.55 -1.63
N VAL A 17 -15.17 -58.43 -1.52
CA VAL A 17 -13.94 -58.19 -0.77
C VAL A 17 -12.99 -57.29 -1.53
N ALA A 18 -12.93 -57.35 -2.87
CA ALA A 18 -12.15 -56.45 -3.70
C ALA A 18 -12.73 -55.01 -3.72
N ALA A 19 -14.08 -54.86 -3.68
CA ALA A 19 -14.73 -53.56 -3.61
C ALA A 19 -14.58 -52.86 -2.24
N LEU A 20 -14.46 -53.64 -1.14
CA LEU A 20 -14.20 -53.09 0.20
C LEU A 20 -12.73 -52.72 0.44
N PHE A 21 -11.78 -53.35 -0.27
CA PHE A 21 -10.37 -52.92 -0.24
C PHE A 21 -10.09 -51.72 -1.15
N TYR A 22 -10.90 -51.48 -2.20
CA TYR A 22 -10.74 -50.28 -3.05
C TYR A 22 -11.33 -49.01 -2.46
N SER A 23 -12.21 -49.12 -1.46
CA SER A 23 -12.81 -47.95 -0.77
C SER A 23 -11.97 -47.43 0.39
N PHE A 24 -10.85 -48.05 0.74
CA PHE A 24 -9.98 -47.63 1.82
C PHE A 24 -8.58 -47.12 1.37
N VAL A 25 -8.35 -47.05 0.06
CA VAL A 25 -7.22 -46.26 -0.48
C VAL A 25 -7.76 -44.86 -0.76
N THR A 26 -8.41 -44.23 0.22
CA THR A 26 -8.62 -42.80 0.24
C THR A 26 -7.27 -42.14 0.48
N GLN A 27 -6.68 -41.72 -0.60
CA GLN A 27 -5.77 -40.60 -0.73
C GLN A 27 -5.11 -40.20 0.59
N LEU A 28 -3.98 -40.80 0.89
CA LEU A 28 -2.93 -40.19 1.70
C LEU A 28 -2.35 -39.01 0.89
N SER A 29 -3.19 -37.99 0.69
CA SER A 29 -2.73 -36.67 0.27
C SER A 29 -1.74 -36.22 1.33
N ALA A 30 -0.48 -36.16 0.95
CA ALA A 30 0.57 -35.77 1.87
C ALA A 30 0.40 -34.28 2.20
N GLN A 31 -0.11 -34.00 3.39
CA GLN A 31 -0.20 -32.64 3.93
C GLN A 31 1.22 -32.12 4.11
N ASN A 32 1.63 -31.21 3.21
CA ASN A 32 3.04 -30.83 3.06
C ASN A 32 3.15 -29.30 2.91
N VAL A 33 3.17 -28.59 4.04
CA VAL A 33 3.26 -27.13 4.10
C VAL A 33 4.52 -26.70 4.82
N SER A 34 5.37 -25.93 4.15
CA SER A 34 6.48 -25.23 4.79
C SER A 34 6.08 -23.84 5.25
N CYS A 35 6.80 -23.28 6.21
CA CYS A 35 6.60 -21.90 6.65
C CYS A 35 7.93 -21.14 6.67
N SER A 36 7.82 -19.79 6.57
CA SER A 36 8.94 -18.88 6.72
C SER A 36 8.48 -17.62 7.45
N VAL A 37 9.10 -17.29 8.59
CA VAL A 37 8.84 -16.03 9.30
C VAL A 37 9.56 -14.91 8.57
N ALA A 38 8.79 -13.94 8.05
CA ALA A 38 9.28 -12.92 7.13
C ALA A 38 9.84 -11.66 7.84
N ASN A 39 9.63 -11.50 9.16
CA ASN A 39 10.05 -10.30 9.87
C ASN A 39 10.54 -10.58 11.29
N LYS A 40 11.36 -9.67 11.81
CA LYS A 40 11.60 -9.52 13.24
C LYS A 40 10.36 -8.89 13.89
N VAL A 41 10.11 -9.23 15.14
CA VAL A 41 8.96 -8.72 15.90
C VAL A 41 9.45 -7.74 16.95
N TYR A 42 8.92 -6.53 16.94
CA TYR A 42 9.20 -5.50 17.94
C TYR A 42 7.95 -5.29 18.78
N VAL A 43 8.09 -5.39 20.09
CA VAL A 43 6.97 -5.36 21.03
C VAL A 43 7.29 -4.42 22.19
N ALA A 44 6.36 -3.56 22.56
CA ALA A 44 6.47 -2.74 23.76
C ALA A 44 5.62 -3.32 24.90
N PRO A 45 5.83 -2.92 26.16
CA PRO A 45 5.03 -3.36 27.28
C PRO A 45 3.52 -3.16 27.03
N GLY A 46 2.72 -4.18 27.35
CA GLY A 46 1.27 -4.15 27.14
C GLY A 46 0.79 -4.33 25.69
N GLN A 47 1.70 -4.49 24.73
CA GLN A 47 1.38 -4.69 23.32
C GLN A 47 1.63 -6.13 22.88
N GLN A 48 0.95 -6.55 21.80
CA GLN A 48 1.23 -7.78 21.07
C GLN A 48 1.98 -7.45 19.78
N GLY A 49 3.07 -8.15 19.53
CA GLY A 49 3.77 -8.06 18.27
C GLY A 49 3.12 -8.91 17.19
N GLN A 50 3.40 -8.62 15.93
CA GLN A 50 2.87 -9.37 14.80
C GLN A 50 4.01 -10.00 13.98
N ALA A 51 4.05 -11.32 13.91
CA ALA A 51 4.92 -12.05 13.00
C ALA A 51 4.15 -12.38 11.71
N ARG A 52 4.73 -12.02 10.58
CA ARG A 52 4.24 -12.41 9.25
C ARG A 52 4.87 -13.74 8.89
N VAL A 53 4.05 -14.73 8.61
CA VAL A 53 4.49 -16.08 8.26
C VAL A 53 3.98 -16.39 6.86
N LEU A 54 4.91 -16.67 5.96
CA LEU A 54 4.61 -17.14 4.61
C LEU A 54 4.47 -18.66 4.66
N LEU A 55 3.43 -19.17 4.03
CA LEU A 55 3.14 -20.59 3.88
C LEU A 55 3.26 -20.98 2.41
N ASN A 56 3.90 -22.11 2.14
CA ASN A 56 3.96 -22.68 0.79
C ASN A 56 3.50 -24.14 0.83
N SER A 57 2.56 -24.49 -0.03
CA SER A 57 2.11 -25.88 -0.21
C SER A 57 3.01 -26.60 -1.20
N TRP A 58 3.46 -27.80 -0.84
CA TRP A 58 4.27 -28.69 -1.69
C TRP A 58 3.47 -29.89 -2.20
N ASP A 59 2.15 -29.90 -1.99
CA ASP A 59 1.26 -30.93 -2.49
C ASP A 59 0.42 -30.41 -3.65
N ARG A 60 0.62 -30.98 -4.84
CA ARG A 60 -0.10 -30.63 -6.08
C ARG A 60 -1.55 -31.06 -6.10
N LYS A 61 -1.97 -31.94 -5.19
CA LYS A 61 -3.30 -32.58 -5.22
C LYS A 61 -4.25 -32.08 -4.14
N SER A 62 -3.74 -31.38 -3.14
CA SER A 62 -4.55 -30.88 -2.03
C SER A 62 -4.56 -29.37 -1.95
N VAL A 63 -5.72 -28.85 -1.60
CA VAL A 63 -5.93 -27.47 -1.24
C VAL A 63 -5.85 -27.36 0.27
N VAL A 64 -5.18 -26.34 0.79
CA VAL A 64 -5.04 -26.10 2.23
C VAL A 64 -5.99 -24.99 2.65
N ASP A 65 -6.98 -25.31 3.48
CA ASP A 65 -7.97 -24.37 3.99
C ASP A 65 -7.61 -23.86 5.40
N ARG A 66 -6.93 -24.70 6.20
CA ARG A 66 -6.54 -24.37 7.56
C ARG A 66 -5.22 -25.01 7.96
N VAL A 67 -4.52 -24.36 8.87
CA VAL A 67 -3.28 -24.86 9.47
C VAL A 67 -3.36 -24.83 11.00
N GLY A 68 -2.84 -25.88 11.64
CA GLY A 68 -2.56 -25.88 13.07
C GLY A 68 -1.10 -25.52 13.29
N TYR A 69 -0.84 -24.56 14.14
CA TYR A 69 0.53 -24.11 14.43
C TYR A 69 0.79 -23.98 15.93
N ALA A 70 2.04 -24.13 16.31
CA ALA A 70 2.53 -23.80 17.65
C ALA A 70 3.59 -22.70 17.59
N LEU A 71 3.57 -21.84 18.60
CA LEU A 71 4.57 -20.81 18.83
C LEU A 71 5.52 -21.27 19.92
N THR A 72 6.81 -21.30 19.65
CA THR A 72 7.87 -21.58 20.63
C THR A 72 8.57 -20.27 20.94
N ILE A 73 8.65 -19.88 22.22
CA ILE A 73 9.34 -18.69 22.72
C ILE A 73 10.26 -19.12 23.86
N ASP A 74 11.53 -18.73 23.81
CA ASP A 74 12.55 -19.08 24.81
C ASP A 74 12.61 -20.59 25.10
N GLY A 75 12.44 -21.41 24.05
CA GLY A 75 12.43 -22.86 24.14
C GLY A 75 11.13 -23.48 24.68
N VAL A 76 10.16 -22.68 25.09
CA VAL A 76 8.84 -23.16 25.57
C VAL A 76 7.83 -23.15 24.44
N THR A 77 7.35 -24.34 24.06
CA THR A 77 6.35 -24.51 23.02
C THR A 77 4.94 -24.37 23.61
N GLY A 78 4.15 -23.45 23.06
CA GLY A 78 2.75 -23.26 23.40
C GLY A 78 1.84 -24.34 22.82
N GLN A 79 0.55 -24.28 23.17
CA GLN A 79 -0.47 -25.15 22.60
C GLN A 79 -0.69 -24.90 21.13
N GLU A 80 -1.14 -25.93 20.39
CA GLU A 80 -1.57 -25.80 19.02
C GLU A 80 -2.73 -24.81 18.89
N ARG A 81 -2.63 -23.91 17.91
CA ARG A 81 -3.66 -22.96 17.52
C ARG A 81 -4.06 -23.25 16.08
N ILE A 82 -5.35 -23.18 15.79
CA ILE A 82 -5.87 -23.39 14.43
C ILE A 82 -6.12 -22.03 13.78
N LEU A 83 -5.68 -21.89 12.54
CA LEU A 83 -5.94 -20.73 11.70
C LEU A 83 -6.60 -21.17 10.39
N GLU A 84 -7.78 -20.62 10.11
CA GLU A 84 -8.44 -20.73 8.82
C GLU A 84 -7.82 -19.73 7.83
N LEU A 85 -7.47 -20.17 6.65
CA LEU A 85 -6.89 -19.30 5.62
C LEU A 85 -7.99 -18.50 4.92
N LYS A 86 -7.80 -17.19 4.76
CA LYS A 86 -8.74 -16.32 4.04
C LYS A 86 -8.93 -16.71 2.57
N LYS A 87 -7.91 -17.24 1.94
CA LYS A 87 -7.90 -17.84 0.61
C LYS A 87 -7.26 -19.21 0.73
N PRO A 88 -7.87 -20.26 0.19
CA PRO A 88 -7.26 -21.59 0.16
C PRO A 88 -5.89 -21.55 -0.53
N LEU A 89 -4.90 -22.23 0.05
CA LEU A 89 -3.55 -22.29 -0.48
C LEU A 89 -3.40 -23.52 -1.38
N THR A 90 -3.00 -23.30 -2.62
CA THR A 90 -2.71 -24.35 -3.61
C THR A 90 -1.20 -24.49 -3.82
N TYR A 91 -0.80 -25.53 -4.53
CA TYR A 91 0.58 -25.67 -5.04
C TYR A 91 0.91 -24.47 -5.95
N ASP A 92 2.13 -23.99 -5.94
CA ASP A 92 2.62 -22.81 -6.67
C ASP A 92 2.11 -21.44 -6.17
N GLU A 93 1.28 -21.40 -5.13
CA GLU A 93 0.88 -20.16 -4.47
C GLU A 93 1.53 -20.05 -3.09
N ALA A 94 1.73 -18.80 -2.63
CA ALA A 94 2.09 -18.49 -1.25
C ALA A 94 0.89 -17.85 -0.54
N ALA A 95 0.64 -18.29 0.69
CA ALA A 95 -0.31 -17.61 1.58
C ALA A 95 0.45 -16.91 2.70
N GLN A 96 -0.05 -15.77 3.15
CA GLN A 96 0.49 -15.07 4.31
C GLN A 96 -0.49 -15.17 5.48
N MET A 97 0.00 -15.59 6.63
CA MET A 97 -0.71 -15.48 7.91
C MET A 97 0.02 -14.52 8.85
N THR A 98 -0.72 -13.92 9.77
CA THR A 98 -0.18 -13.08 10.83
C THR A 98 -0.47 -13.74 12.16
N ILE A 99 0.55 -13.87 13.00
CA ILE A 99 0.44 -14.44 14.34
C ILE A 99 0.87 -13.43 15.40
N GLU A 100 0.21 -13.45 16.53
CA GLU A 100 0.54 -12.60 17.68
C GLU A 100 1.68 -13.21 18.48
N VAL A 101 2.68 -12.37 18.80
CA VAL A 101 3.84 -12.71 19.63
C VAL A 101 3.82 -11.82 20.87
N PRO A 102 3.67 -12.37 22.08
CA PRO A 102 3.61 -11.58 23.31
C PRO A 102 4.98 -10.95 23.64
N PRO A 103 5.04 -9.85 24.41
CA PRO A 103 6.28 -9.31 24.95
C PRO A 103 6.91 -10.26 25.96
N ALA A 104 8.22 -10.10 26.21
CA ALA A 104 8.87 -10.67 27.37
C ALA A 104 8.53 -9.85 28.64
N ALA A 105 8.81 -10.42 29.82
CA ALA A 105 8.67 -9.71 31.10
C ALA A 105 9.62 -8.51 31.22
N HIS A 106 10.75 -8.55 30.52
CA HIS A 106 11.79 -7.51 30.55
C HIS A 106 12.23 -7.15 29.13
N PRO A 107 12.72 -5.93 28.90
CA PRO A 107 13.31 -5.55 27.62
C PRO A 107 14.48 -6.47 27.26
N GLY A 108 14.53 -6.93 26.03
CA GLY A 108 15.55 -7.87 25.57
C GLY A 108 15.29 -8.38 24.16
N VAL A 109 16.19 -9.23 23.68
CA VAL A 109 16.10 -9.92 22.39
C VAL A 109 16.02 -11.40 22.65
N ASP A 110 14.94 -12.02 22.24
CA ASP A 110 14.68 -13.44 22.41
C ASP A 110 14.40 -14.08 21.03
N ASP A 111 14.73 -15.34 20.90
CA ASP A 111 14.37 -16.12 19.71
C ASP A 111 12.95 -16.68 19.87
N PHE A 112 12.20 -16.68 18.78
CA PHE A 112 10.95 -17.40 18.69
C PHE A 112 10.88 -18.19 17.37
N SER A 113 10.05 -19.24 17.38
CA SER A 113 9.77 -19.99 16.16
C SER A 113 8.31 -20.38 16.04
N VAL A 114 7.89 -20.58 14.80
CA VAL A 114 6.55 -21.05 14.41
C VAL A 114 6.72 -22.41 13.77
N THR A 115 5.95 -23.39 14.24
CA THR A 115 5.92 -24.74 13.68
C THR A 115 4.52 -25.04 13.17
N ILE A 116 4.36 -25.41 11.91
CA ILE A 116 3.11 -25.90 11.36
C ILE A 116 2.97 -27.38 11.71
N LEU A 117 2.08 -27.66 12.65
CA LEU A 117 1.84 -29.01 13.19
C LEU A 117 0.87 -29.81 12.34
N THR A 118 -0.26 -29.17 11.97
CA THR A 118 -1.31 -29.82 11.20
C THR A 118 -1.74 -28.99 9.99
N VAL A 119 -2.24 -29.67 8.98
CA VAL A 119 -2.79 -29.10 7.74
C VAL A 119 -4.12 -29.77 7.48
N ASN A 120 -5.21 -29.01 7.38
CA ASN A 120 -6.58 -29.53 7.28
C ASN A 120 -6.91 -30.58 8.35
N GLY A 121 -6.36 -30.42 9.58
CA GLY A 121 -6.57 -31.34 10.69
C GLY A 121 -5.78 -32.65 10.65
N LYS A 122 -4.82 -32.79 9.72
CA LYS A 122 -3.92 -33.94 9.63
C LYS A 122 -2.48 -33.52 9.92
N PRO A 123 -1.60 -34.39 10.47
CA PRO A 123 -0.22 -34.05 10.73
C PRO A 123 0.51 -33.54 9.49
N ASN A 124 1.23 -32.44 9.63
CA ASN A 124 2.10 -31.89 8.60
C ASN A 124 3.32 -32.79 8.40
N ARG A 125 3.62 -33.17 7.17
CA ARG A 125 4.75 -34.05 6.80
C ARG A 125 5.90 -33.32 6.11
N ASN A 126 5.87 -31.98 6.10
CA ASN A 126 6.95 -31.20 5.51
C ASN A 126 8.26 -31.38 6.32
N SER A 127 9.38 -31.44 5.62
CA SER A 127 10.72 -31.51 6.24
C SER A 127 11.14 -30.19 6.87
N PHE A 128 10.49 -29.08 6.53
CA PHE A 128 10.76 -27.73 7.02
C PHE A 128 9.50 -27.09 7.59
N PRO A 129 8.85 -27.70 8.61
CA PRO A 129 7.61 -27.20 9.17
C PRO A 129 7.82 -26.01 10.10
N THR A 130 9.07 -25.72 10.48
CA THR A 130 9.45 -24.72 11.49
C THR A 130 10.28 -23.61 10.88
N SER A 131 9.96 -22.37 11.23
CA SER A 131 10.78 -21.20 10.94
C SER A 131 10.84 -20.27 12.14
N GLY A 132 12.00 -19.68 12.39
CA GLY A 132 12.26 -18.80 13.51
C GLY A 132 12.60 -17.38 13.11
N SER A 133 12.49 -16.47 14.07
CA SER A 133 12.91 -15.07 14.01
C SER A 133 13.20 -14.55 15.43
N GLN A 134 13.47 -13.24 15.55
CA GLN A 134 13.77 -12.58 16.81
C GLN A 134 12.61 -11.71 17.27
N ARG A 135 12.32 -11.77 18.56
CA ARG A 135 11.45 -10.86 19.29
C ARG A 135 12.30 -9.84 20.04
N TYR A 136 12.04 -8.57 19.77
CA TYR A 136 12.65 -7.44 20.47
C TYR A 136 11.61 -6.86 21.42
N THR A 137 11.78 -7.07 22.74
CA THR A 137 10.94 -6.41 23.75
C THR A 137 11.56 -5.07 24.10
N LEU A 138 10.83 -3.99 23.84
CA LEU A 138 11.28 -2.61 23.95
C LEU A 138 10.84 -2.01 25.29
N THR A 139 11.55 -1.02 25.80
CA THR A 139 11.08 -0.19 26.92
C THR A 139 9.91 0.70 26.53
N ARG A 140 9.84 1.11 25.26
CA ARG A 140 8.78 1.95 24.67
C ARG A 140 8.63 1.65 23.18
N PRO A 141 7.44 1.91 22.60
CA PRO A 141 7.23 1.78 21.15
C PRO A 141 8.15 2.73 20.36
N VAL A 142 8.72 2.24 19.29
CA VAL A 142 9.49 3.05 18.32
C VAL A 142 8.93 2.80 16.93
N PHE A 143 8.44 3.84 16.29
CA PHE A 143 7.94 3.77 14.93
C PHE A 143 9.08 3.97 13.94
N ARG A 144 9.11 3.15 12.90
CA ARG A 144 10.05 3.24 11.78
C ARG A 144 9.38 3.94 10.61
N LYS A 145 10.04 4.94 10.03
CA LYS A 145 9.70 5.45 8.69
C LYS A 145 10.44 4.63 7.64
N ALA A 146 9.76 4.30 6.55
CA ALA A 146 10.41 3.71 5.40
C ALA A 146 11.21 4.78 4.65
N VAL A 147 12.40 4.46 4.18
CA VAL A 147 13.18 5.36 3.32
C VAL A 147 13.09 4.85 1.89
N VAL A 148 12.65 5.72 0.98
CA VAL A 148 12.56 5.44 -0.45
C VAL A 148 13.58 6.31 -1.18
N GLU A 149 14.66 5.71 -1.64
CA GLU A 149 15.68 6.38 -2.45
C GLU A 149 15.32 6.18 -3.93
N ASP A 150 14.94 7.25 -4.62
CA ASP A 150 14.84 7.28 -6.08
C ASP A 150 16.18 7.71 -6.68
N LEU A 151 16.90 6.74 -7.25
CA LEU A 151 18.13 7.02 -7.98
C LEU A 151 17.74 7.37 -9.42
N THR A 152 17.72 8.66 -9.70
CA THR A 152 17.03 9.26 -10.84
C THR A 152 17.92 10.17 -11.69
N ALA A 153 17.41 10.65 -12.82
CA ALA A 153 18.04 11.69 -13.63
C ALA A 153 17.07 12.30 -14.64
N MET A 154 17.23 13.57 -14.98
CA MET A 154 16.41 14.25 -16.00
C MET A 154 16.63 13.67 -17.40
N TRP A 155 17.84 13.22 -17.75
CA TRP A 155 18.14 12.58 -19.02
C TRP A 155 17.54 11.17 -19.17
N CYS A 156 17.07 10.56 -18.09
CA CYS A 156 16.54 9.20 -18.08
C CYS A 156 15.05 9.20 -18.45
N GLN A 157 14.72 8.60 -19.57
CA GLN A 157 13.35 8.61 -20.10
C GLN A 157 12.33 7.80 -19.30
N ASN A 158 12.77 6.80 -18.49
CA ASN A 158 11.91 6.02 -17.61
C ASN A 158 11.84 6.59 -16.18
N CYS A 159 12.59 7.63 -15.86
CA CYS A 159 12.64 8.22 -14.52
C CYS A 159 11.34 8.91 -14.06
N PRO A 160 10.41 9.30 -14.95
CA PRO A 160 9.07 9.71 -14.53
C PRO A 160 8.38 8.77 -13.57
N ARG A 161 8.62 7.45 -13.65
CA ARG A 161 8.08 6.44 -12.71
C ARG A 161 8.51 6.68 -11.27
N GLY A 162 9.77 7.00 -11.04
CA GLY A 162 10.32 7.32 -9.72
C GLY A 162 9.77 8.65 -9.20
N ILE A 163 9.78 9.69 -10.04
CA ILE A 163 9.24 11.01 -9.70
C ILE A 163 7.78 10.92 -9.29
N ALA A 164 6.92 10.30 -10.12
CA ALA A 164 5.51 10.10 -9.81
C ALA A 164 5.31 9.29 -8.53
N SER A 165 6.19 8.32 -8.26
CA SER A 165 6.13 7.51 -7.05
C SER A 165 6.35 8.32 -5.79
N LEU A 166 7.42 9.13 -5.74
CA LEU A 166 7.70 9.98 -4.56
C LEU A 166 6.60 11.03 -4.38
N GLU A 167 6.16 11.68 -5.45
CA GLU A 167 5.08 12.68 -5.38
C GLU A 167 3.78 12.05 -4.84
N HIS A 168 3.40 10.87 -5.32
CA HIS A 168 2.21 10.20 -4.81
C HIS A 168 2.36 9.80 -3.34
N LEU A 169 3.51 9.24 -2.94
CA LEU A 169 3.79 8.89 -1.56
C LEU A 169 3.78 10.13 -0.64
N ASN A 170 4.25 11.28 -1.11
CA ASN A 170 4.16 12.55 -0.38
C ASN A 170 2.71 12.96 -0.07
N HIS A 171 1.76 12.64 -0.95
CA HIS A 171 0.35 12.90 -0.73
C HIS A 171 -0.34 11.89 0.20
N VAL A 172 0.00 10.59 0.08
CA VAL A 172 -0.78 9.52 0.73
C VAL A 172 -0.10 8.86 1.92
N ALA A 173 1.20 9.09 2.14
CA ALA A 173 2.01 8.39 3.15
C ALA A 173 3.12 9.26 3.80
N ALA A 174 3.01 10.58 3.76
CA ALA A 174 4.05 11.51 4.23
C ALA A 174 4.51 11.29 5.68
N ASP A 175 3.64 10.78 6.54
CA ASP A 175 3.93 10.46 7.95
C ASP A 175 4.71 9.15 8.13
N ARG A 176 4.74 8.28 7.11
CA ARG A 176 5.24 6.90 7.18
C ARG A 176 6.52 6.66 6.42
N TYR A 177 6.90 7.60 5.56
CA TYR A 177 8.08 7.44 4.72
C TYR A 177 8.91 8.72 4.63
N ILE A 178 10.11 8.59 4.09
CA ILE A 178 11.02 9.67 3.74
C ILE A 178 11.50 9.41 2.32
N GLY A 179 11.22 10.35 1.40
CA GLY A 179 11.71 10.34 0.04
C GLY A 179 13.11 10.94 -0.07
N LEU A 180 13.95 10.36 -0.93
CA LEU A 180 15.28 10.86 -1.29
C LEU A 180 15.46 10.72 -2.81
N ALA A 181 15.32 11.82 -3.55
CA ALA A 181 15.57 11.84 -5.00
C ALA A 181 17.04 12.18 -5.27
N ALA A 182 17.86 11.16 -5.50
CA ALA A 182 19.27 11.31 -5.83
C ALA A 182 19.47 11.37 -7.34
N HIS A 183 19.81 12.56 -7.84
CA HIS A 183 20.03 12.80 -9.26
C HIS A 183 21.44 12.41 -9.71
N ASP A 184 21.56 11.74 -10.85
CA ASP A 184 22.80 11.28 -11.45
C ASP A 184 23.17 12.09 -12.70
N GLY A 185 24.29 12.81 -12.65
CA GLY A 185 24.90 13.43 -13.81
C GLY A 185 24.15 14.61 -14.45
N ASP A 186 23.07 15.10 -13.85
CA ASP A 186 22.29 16.25 -14.34
C ASP A 186 22.50 17.52 -13.50
N ALA A 187 21.63 18.53 -13.69
CA ALA A 187 21.70 19.82 -13.02
C ALA A 187 21.45 19.75 -11.51
N LEU A 188 20.76 18.71 -11.02
CA LEU A 188 20.46 18.46 -9.61
C LEU A 188 21.39 17.41 -8.98
N GLY A 189 22.31 16.85 -9.76
CA GLY A 189 23.17 15.76 -9.34
C GLY A 189 24.17 16.15 -8.25
N THR A 190 24.42 15.21 -7.34
CA THR A 190 25.47 15.29 -6.32
C THR A 190 26.41 14.10 -6.40
N GLY A 191 27.73 14.38 -6.21
CA GLY A 191 28.76 13.33 -6.13
C GLY A 191 28.68 12.46 -4.88
N ASP A 192 27.99 12.94 -3.84
CA ASP A 192 27.91 12.26 -2.53
C ASP A 192 27.16 10.91 -2.61
N TYR A 193 26.36 10.71 -3.64
CA TYR A 193 25.65 9.44 -3.91
C TYR A 193 26.38 8.50 -4.89
N TYR A 194 27.59 8.86 -5.36
CA TYR A 194 28.31 8.08 -6.37
C TYR A 194 28.48 6.60 -6.01
N GLU A 195 28.86 6.30 -4.77
CA GLU A 195 29.02 4.92 -4.31
C GLU A 195 27.69 4.15 -4.24
N VAL A 196 26.58 4.81 -3.95
CA VAL A 196 25.22 4.22 -3.99
C VAL A 196 24.82 3.93 -5.43
N PHE A 197 25.10 4.84 -6.35
CA PHE A 197 24.86 4.63 -7.78
C PHE A 197 25.61 3.41 -8.33
N ARG A 198 26.81 3.14 -7.83
CA ARG A 198 27.58 1.95 -8.20
C ARG A 198 27.00 0.65 -7.66
N LEU A 199 26.39 0.67 -6.47
CA LEU A 199 25.72 -0.48 -5.88
C LEU A 199 24.43 -0.85 -6.63
N PHE A 200 23.73 0.16 -7.15
CA PHE A 200 22.47 0.00 -7.86
C PHE A 200 22.55 0.63 -9.27
N PRO A 201 23.15 -0.08 -10.24
CA PRO A 201 23.37 0.46 -11.59
C PRO A 201 22.07 0.59 -12.37
N GLY A 202 22.04 1.54 -13.31
CA GLY A 202 20.86 1.88 -14.12
C GLY A 202 19.94 2.90 -13.43
N ARG A 203 19.07 3.54 -14.23
CA ARG A 203 18.07 4.54 -13.79
C ARG A 203 16.75 4.26 -14.51
N PRO A 204 15.57 4.47 -13.86
CA PRO A 204 15.42 4.72 -12.43
C PRO A 204 15.72 3.48 -11.59
N LYS A 205 16.08 3.68 -10.33
CA LYS A 205 16.12 2.62 -9.32
C LYS A 205 15.44 3.11 -8.05
N ILE A 206 14.48 2.36 -7.56
CA ILE A 206 13.92 2.58 -6.23
C ILE A 206 14.59 1.63 -5.26
N VAL A 207 15.22 2.20 -4.23
CA VAL A 207 15.85 1.43 -3.15
C VAL A 207 15.10 1.69 -1.86
N LEU A 208 14.44 0.66 -1.35
CA LEU A 208 13.68 0.71 -0.11
C LEU A 208 14.61 0.37 1.08
N ASN A 209 14.63 1.24 2.09
CA ASN A 209 15.46 1.11 3.29
C ASN A 209 16.93 0.78 3.00
N GLY A 210 17.48 1.39 1.97
CA GLY A 210 18.91 1.33 1.66
C GLY A 210 19.42 0.04 1.03
N SER A 211 18.70 -1.06 1.08
CA SER A 211 19.19 -2.37 0.67
C SER A 211 18.27 -3.14 -0.29
N HIS A 212 17.01 -2.82 -0.37
CA HIS A 212 16.04 -3.54 -1.18
C HIS A 212 15.70 -2.78 -2.47
N ASN A 213 16.22 -3.27 -3.60
CA ASN A 213 15.82 -2.75 -4.91
C ASN A 213 14.42 -3.26 -5.27
N VAL A 214 13.50 -2.34 -5.54
CA VAL A 214 12.12 -2.64 -5.94
C VAL A 214 11.79 -2.00 -7.30
N PRO A 215 10.88 -2.58 -8.09
CA PRO A 215 10.48 -1.98 -9.37
C PRO A 215 9.93 -0.56 -9.17
N PRO A 216 10.44 0.45 -9.88
CA PRO A 216 9.93 1.82 -9.80
C PRO A 216 8.44 1.85 -10.14
N TYR A 217 7.62 2.55 -9.33
CA TYR A 217 6.17 2.65 -9.40
C TYR A 217 5.45 1.36 -8.94
N PHE A 218 5.74 0.24 -9.58
CA PHE A 218 5.02 -1.02 -9.34
C PHE A 218 5.35 -1.65 -7.98
N GLY A 219 6.54 -1.40 -7.43
CA GLY A 219 6.99 -2.08 -6.22
C GLY A 219 7.03 -3.61 -6.40
N ASN A 220 7.10 -4.34 -5.30
CA ASN A 220 6.94 -5.81 -5.30
C ASN A 220 5.46 -6.23 -5.13
N SER A 221 4.58 -5.29 -4.79
CA SER A 221 3.19 -5.54 -4.41
C SER A 221 2.18 -5.06 -5.48
N GLY A 222 2.65 -4.57 -6.63
CA GLY A 222 1.78 -4.14 -7.72
C GLY A 222 1.05 -5.31 -8.37
N THR A 223 -0.22 -5.10 -8.71
CA THR A 223 -1.08 -6.03 -9.48
C THR A 223 -1.67 -5.31 -10.69
N ASP A 224 -2.27 -6.06 -11.60
CA ASP A 224 -2.96 -5.48 -12.76
C ASP A 224 -4.13 -4.55 -12.35
N GLU A 225 -4.81 -4.85 -11.22
CA GLU A 225 -5.88 -4.01 -10.70
C GLU A 225 -5.37 -2.81 -9.88
N GLN A 226 -4.21 -2.95 -9.25
CA GLN A 226 -3.57 -1.93 -8.43
C GLN A 226 -2.08 -1.83 -8.77
N PRO A 227 -1.74 -1.19 -9.89
CA PRO A 227 -0.37 -1.17 -10.38
C PRO A 227 0.60 -0.37 -9.49
N PHE A 228 0.12 0.59 -8.68
CA PHE A 228 0.97 1.31 -7.73
C PHE A 228 1.19 0.50 -6.44
N GLY A 229 2.03 -0.53 -6.52
CA GLY A 229 2.35 -1.42 -5.39
C GLY A 229 3.37 -0.86 -4.40
N LEU A 230 4.12 0.19 -4.77
CA LEU A 230 5.14 0.78 -3.88
C LEU A 230 4.53 1.34 -2.58
N LEU A 231 3.27 1.80 -2.60
CA LEU A 231 2.56 2.20 -1.38
C LEU A 231 2.44 1.04 -0.39
N THR A 232 2.09 -0.14 -0.87
CA THR A 232 1.99 -1.35 -0.04
C THR A 232 3.36 -1.74 0.53
N ASP A 233 4.42 -1.67 -0.28
CA ASP A 233 5.78 -1.96 0.17
C ASP A 233 6.22 -0.97 1.26
N VAL A 234 5.93 0.33 1.11
CA VAL A 234 6.19 1.37 2.10
C VAL A 234 5.40 1.12 3.39
N GLN A 235 4.12 0.79 3.29
CA GLN A 235 3.28 0.48 4.45
C GLN A 235 3.80 -0.73 5.22
N GLN A 236 4.26 -1.76 4.53
CA GLN A 236 4.86 -2.93 5.16
C GLN A 236 6.20 -2.61 5.84
N ALA A 237 7.03 -1.77 5.21
CA ALA A 237 8.33 -1.37 5.73
C ALA A 237 8.22 -0.40 6.91
N SER A 238 7.26 0.52 6.91
CA SER A 238 7.01 1.48 7.99
C SER A 238 6.18 0.93 9.13
N GLY A 239 5.40 -0.14 8.91
CA GLY A 239 4.64 -0.82 9.96
C GLY A 239 5.50 -1.57 10.98
N ALA A 240 6.76 -1.84 10.65
CA ALA A 240 7.71 -2.48 11.57
C ALA A 240 8.24 -1.44 12.56
N GLN A 241 8.23 -1.77 13.86
CA GLN A 241 8.90 -0.98 14.89
C GLN A 241 10.42 -1.14 14.76
N SER A 242 11.16 -0.24 15.37
CA SER A 242 12.63 -0.30 15.49
C SER A 242 13.02 -0.45 16.95
N ALA A 243 14.17 -1.06 17.21
CA ALA A 243 14.74 -1.06 18.57
C ALA A 243 15.44 0.26 18.92
N VAL A 244 15.62 1.15 17.94
CA VAL A 244 16.40 2.37 18.10
C VAL A 244 15.59 3.58 17.66
N GLN A 245 15.34 4.48 18.58
CA GLN A 245 14.73 5.77 18.32
C GLN A 245 15.79 6.74 17.81
N LEU A 246 15.43 7.51 16.79
CA LEU A 246 16.26 8.55 16.21
C LEU A 246 15.52 9.88 16.29
N LEU A 247 16.23 10.94 16.69
CA LEU A 247 15.77 12.32 16.68
C LEU A 247 16.76 13.14 15.85
N VAL A 248 16.28 14.17 15.15
CA VAL A 248 17.15 15.06 14.38
C VAL A 248 16.64 16.49 14.45
N GLN A 249 17.57 17.42 14.44
CA GLN A 249 17.36 18.86 14.34
C GLN A 249 18.40 19.44 13.39
N ALA A 250 18.03 20.49 12.69
CA ALA A 250 18.93 21.19 11.80
C ALA A 250 18.66 22.69 11.84
N ALA A 251 19.71 23.47 11.78
CA ALA A 251 19.60 24.93 11.73
C ALA A 251 20.66 25.53 10.82
N TRP A 252 20.35 26.71 10.29
CA TRP A 252 21.31 27.52 9.57
C TRP A 252 22.44 27.99 10.49
N SER A 253 23.68 27.97 9.99
CA SER A 253 24.78 28.72 10.65
C SER A 253 24.48 30.22 10.64
N ALA A 254 25.12 30.96 11.54
CA ALA A 254 24.92 32.41 11.68
C ALA A 254 25.17 33.18 10.37
N ASP A 255 26.11 32.72 9.55
CA ASP A 255 26.43 33.30 8.24
C ASP A 255 25.58 32.76 7.09
N ARG A 256 24.65 31.81 7.38
CA ARG A 256 23.78 31.11 6.42
C ARG A 256 24.51 30.43 5.26
N LYS A 257 25.77 30.04 5.44
CA LYS A 257 26.57 29.33 4.43
C LYS A 257 26.63 27.83 4.65
N SER A 258 26.21 27.38 5.82
CA SER A 258 26.18 25.98 6.20
C SER A 258 24.92 25.63 6.99
N VAL A 259 24.65 24.35 7.10
CA VAL A 259 23.56 23.78 7.92
C VAL A 259 24.19 22.93 9.01
N ASP A 260 23.95 23.32 10.26
CA ASP A 260 24.33 22.55 11.43
C ASP A 260 23.26 21.54 11.77
N VAL A 261 23.67 20.29 12.01
CA VAL A 261 22.80 19.17 12.31
C VAL A 261 23.16 18.60 13.67
N ARG A 262 22.15 18.34 14.49
CA ARG A 262 22.26 17.49 15.69
C ARG A 262 21.28 16.33 15.57
N SER A 263 21.72 15.15 15.93
CA SER A 263 20.86 13.99 16.09
C SER A 263 21.05 13.37 17.46
N ALA A 264 20.01 12.68 17.92
CA ALA A 264 20.06 11.89 19.14
C ALA A 264 19.55 10.48 18.88
N THR A 265 20.28 9.50 19.37
CA THR A 265 19.97 8.08 19.22
C THR A 265 19.72 7.48 20.59
N VAL A 266 18.60 6.75 20.75
CA VAL A 266 18.21 6.10 22.00
C VAL A 266 17.87 4.63 21.71
N TYR A 267 18.53 3.73 22.39
CA TYR A 267 18.24 2.29 22.31
C TYR A 267 17.10 1.94 23.27
N ARG A 268 16.03 1.39 22.74
CA ARG A 268 14.84 0.95 23.49
C ARG A 268 14.84 -0.55 23.78
N CYS A 269 15.89 -1.24 23.36
CA CYS A 269 16.15 -2.64 23.66
C CYS A 269 17.64 -2.81 23.97
N PRO A 270 18.03 -3.59 24.99
CA PRO A 270 19.42 -3.88 25.28
C PRO A 270 20.12 -4.51 24.07
N VAL A 271 21.33 -4.06 23.79
CA VAL A 271 22.21 -4.66 22.77
C VAL A 271 23.60 -4.87 23.37
N ALA A 272 24.21 -6.01 23.09
CA ALA A 272 25.55 -6.31 23.59
C ALA A 272 26.60 -5.37 22.98
N LYS A 273 26.45 -5.04 21.71
CA LYS A 273 27.36 -4.18 20.94
C LYS A 273 26.57 -3.43 19.86
N ASN A 274 26.76 -2.11 19.80
CA ASN A 274 26.23 -1.32 18.72
C ASN A 274 27.01 -1.63 17.43
N LYS A 275 26.29 -1.85 16.34
CA LYS A 275 26.84 -2.03 15.00
C LYS A 275 26.43 -0.93 14.02
N TYR A 276 25.52 -0.07 14.41
CA TYR A 276 24.95 0.95 13.53
C TYR A 276 25.78 2.22 13.50
N ARG A 277 25.62 2.98 12.42
CA ARG A 277 26.25 4.28 12.21
C ARG A 277 25.24 5.27 11.67
N LEU A 278 25.44 6.54 11.97
CA LEU A 278 24.62 7.62 11.45
C LEU A 278 25.11 8.05 10.07
N ALA A 279 24.15 8.46 9.24
CA ALA A 279 24.41 9.19 8.00
C ALA A 279 23.43 10.35 7.92
N TYR A 280 23.74 11.36 7.13
CA TYR A 280 22.91 12.54 6.96
C TYR A 280 22.74 12.87 5.50
N VAL A 281 21.53 13.34 5.16
CA VAL A 281 21.19 13.80 3.82
C VAL A 281 20.51 15.15 3.93
N LEU A 282 21.00 16.13 3.18
CA LEU A 282 20.38 17.42 3.01
C LEU A 282 19.54 17.40 1.75
N THR A 283 18.25 17.69 1.85
CA THR A 283 17.32 17.69 0.73
C THR A 283 16.67 19.06 0.53
N ALA A 284 16.11 19.28 -0.65
CA ALA A 284 15.27 20.43 -0.92
C ALA A 284 14.08 20.05 -1.79
N ASP A 285 12.98 20.79 -1.58
CA ASP A 285 11.73 20.68 -2.28
C ASP A 285 11.49 21.87 -3.21
N SER A 286 10.60 21.69 -4.18
CA SER A 286 10.12 22.71 -5.11
C SER A 286 11.23 23.29 -5.99
N LEU A 287 12.22 22.48 -6.37
CA LEU A 287 13.28 22.92 -7.26
C LEU A 287 12.74 22.98 -8.70
N LYS A 288 12.77 24.19 -9.27
CA LYS A 288 12.25 24.46 -10.61
C LYS A 288 13.13 25.45 -11.37
N HIS A 289 13.43 25.14 -12.61
CA HIS A 289 14.16 26.03 -13.52
C HIS A 289 13.72 25.82 -14.97
N PRO A 290 13.68 26.88 -15.81
CA PRO A 290 13.29 26.74 -17.24
C PRO A 290 14.19 25.80 -18.05
N SER A 291 15.45 25.62 -17.65
CA SER A 291 16.39 24.71 -18.31
C SER A 291 16.22 23.24 -17.91
N PHE A 292 15.37 22.93 -16.95
CA PHE A 292 15.11 21.54 -16.57
C PHE A 292 14.23 20.87 -17.62
N VAL A 293 14.75 19.78 -18.17
CA VAL A 293 14.08 18.98 -19.19
C VAL A 293 14.12 17.52 -18.74
N GLN A 294 12.98 16.99 -18.36
CA GLN A 294 12.82 15.57 -18.04
C GLN A 294 12.46 14.81 -19.32
N ASN A 295 13.30 13.88 -19.73
CA ASN A 295 12.95 12.93 -20.77
C ASN A 295 11.83 12.00 -20.30
N ASN A 296 10.86 11.71 -21.16
CA ASN A 296 9.66 10.98 -20.83
C ASN A 296 9.25 10.02 -21.95
N ILE A 297 9.43 8.73 -21.75
CA ILE A 297 8.95 7.68 -22.66
C ILE A 297 7.52 7.22 -22.34
N GLU A 298 6.99 7.62 -21.19
CA GLU A 298 5.69 7.15 -20.67
C GLU A 298 4.50 7.84 -21.35
N SER A 299 4.79 8.83 -22.22
CA SER A 299 3.77 9.60 -22.96
C SER A 299 2.95 8.69 -23.86
N GLY A 300 1.63 8.64 -23.63
CA GLY A 300 0.68 7.88 -24.45
C GLY A 300 0.77 6.36 -24.30
N ASP A 301 1.59 5.82 -23.40
CA ASP A 301 1.65 4.37 -23.17
C ASP A 301 0.40 3.92 -22.39
N PRO A 302 -0.45 3.05 -22.97
CA PRO A 302 -1.72 2.63 -22.39
C PRO A 302 -1.63 2.01 -20.99
N ILE A 303 -0.48 1.49 -20.57
CA ILE A 303 -0.31 0.92 -19.22
C ILE A 303 -0.55 1.97 -18.12
N TRP A 304 -0.40 3.26 -18.44
CA TRP A 304 -0.56 4.38 -17.51
C TRP A 304 -1.96 5.00 -17.52
N GLU A 305 -2.88 4.53 -18.35
CA GLU A 305 -4.25 5.10 -18.46
C GLU A 305 -4.99 5.14 -17.11
N LYS A 306 -4.75 4.15 -16.25
CA LYS A 306 -5.36 4.03 -14.91
C LYS A 306 -4.37 4.28 -13.77
N SER A 307 -3.27 4.96 -14.05
CA SER A 307 -2.24 5.22 -13.05
C SER A 307 -2.66 6.31 -12.05
N VAL A 308 -1.85 6.49 -11.00
CA VAL A 308 -2.06 7.57 -10.02
C VAL A 308 -1.98 8.95 -10.68
N PRO A 309 -2.62 9.99 -10.09
CA PRO A 309 -2.67 11.33 -10.69
C PRO A 309 -1.31 11.91 -11.07
N GLU A 310 -0.29 11.65 -10.27
CA GLU A 310 1.07 12.14 -10.50
C GLU A 310 1.73 11.49 -11.72
N MET A 311 1.38 10.25 -12.04
CA MET A 311 1.85 9.56 -13.25
C MET A 311 1.06 10.01 -14.49
N GLN A 312 -0.22 10.41 -14.35
CA GLN A 312 -1.03 10.95 -15.43
C GLN A 312 -0.40 12.19 -16.07
N ILE A 313 0.37 12.99 -15.30
CA ILE A 313 1.11 14.15 -15.80
C ILE A 313 2.09 13.73 -16.90
N PHE A 314 2.77 12.60 -16.73
CA PHE A 314 3.73 12.06 -17.70
C PHE A 314 3.05 11.33 -18.84
N TYR A 315 1.98 10.60 -18.56
CA TYR A 315 1.17 9.91 -19.57
C TYR A 315 0.59 10.87 -20.61
N HIS A 316 0.02 12.01 -20.16
CA HIS A 316 -0.52 13.05 -21.02
C HIS A 316 0.52 14.08 -21.48
N GLY A 317 1.76 13.95 -20.99
CA GLY A 317 2.86 14.85 -21.32
C GLY A 317 3.45 14.60 -22.71
N THR A 318 4.56 15.27 -22.96
CA THR A 318 5.36 15.07 -24.18
C THR A 318 6.61 14.25 -23.89
N GLY A 319 7.34 13.81 -24.92
CA GLY A 319 8.61 13.09 -24.77
C GLY A 319 9.71 13.89 -24.02
N GLU A 320 9.57 15.21 -23.96
CA GLU A 320 10.37 16.12 -23.14
C GLU A 320 9.45 16.99 -22.29
N MET A 321 9.55 16.84 -20.97
CA MET A 321 8.76 17.57 -20.00
C MET A 321 9.53 18.77 -19.46
N ARG A 322 8.94 19.96 -19.54
CA ARG A 322 9.51 21.21 -19.00
C ARG A 322 8.61 21.77 -17.90
N GLY A 323 9.22 22.54 -17.02
CA GLY A 323 8.47 23.23 -15.97
C GLY A 323 8.05 22.35 -14.81
N LEU A 324 8.53 21.12 -14.72
CA LEU A 324 8.36 20.26 -13.56
C LEU A 324 8.99 20.89 -12.31
N SER A 325 8.44 20.59 -11.16
CA SER A 325 8.99 20.88 -9.84
C SER A 325 9.52 19.58 -9.26
N TYR A 326 10.73 19.59 -8.73
CA TYR A 326 11.36 18.40 -8.15
C TYR A 326 11.39 18.54 -6.63
N ASN A 327 10.91 17.51 -5.94
CA ASN A 327 10.87 17.43 -4.47
C ASN A 327 11.82 16.35 -3.96
N ASP A 328 12.10 16.36 -2.67
CA ASP A 328 13.02 15.42 -1.99
C ASP A 328 14.42 15.33 -2.60
N VAL A 329 14.83 16.36 -3.36
CA VAL A 329 16.10 16.37 -4.11
C VAL A 329 17.28 16.39 -3.15
N VAL A 330 18.15 15.40 -3.26
CA VAL A 330 19.38 15.32 -2.48
C VAL A 330 20.38 16.40 -2.95
N LEU A 331 20.68 17.36 -2.08
CA LEU A 331 21.66 18.44 -2.33
C LEU A 331 23.06 18.02 -1.90
N SER A 332 23.19 17.36 -0.75
CA SER A 332 24.43 16.85 -0.20
C SER A 332 24.15 15.68 0.73
N ALA A 333 25.11 14.79 0.92
CA ALA A 333 24.98 13.65 1.80
C ALA A 333 26.32 13.28 2.44
N ALA A 334 26.24 12.68 3.63
CA ALA A 334 27.42 12.19 4.36
C ALA A 334 27.16 10.79 4.90
N GLY A 335 28.01 9.85 4.54
CA GLY A 335 27.97 8.49 5.07
C GLY A 335 26.87 7.58 4.52
N VAL A 336 26.20 7.92 3.43
CA VAL A 336 25.01 7.19 2.90
C VAL A 336 25.27 5.75 2.49
N ARG A 337 26.52 5.34 2.32
CA ARG A 337 26.87 3.96 1.98
C ARG A 337 26.98 3.07 3.22
N GLN A 338 27.71 3.50 4.25
CA GLN A 338 28.11 2.67 5.39
C GLN A 338 27.98 3.40 6.74
N GLY A 339 27.37 4.57 6.76
CA GLY A 339 27.38 5.45 7.91
C GLY A 339 28.74 6.08 8.20
N LEU A 340 28.75 7.12 9.01
CA LEU A 340 29.94 7.83 9.47
C LEU A 340 30.62 7.02 10.57
N ALA A 341 31.88 6.69 10.39
CA ALA A 341 32.67 5.98 11.42
C ALA A 341 32.75 6.82 12.70
N GLY A 342 32.56 6.19 13.86
CA GLY A 342 32.60 6.86 15.15
C GLY A 342 31.38 7.74 15.48
N SER A 343 30.34 7.76 14.64
CA SER A 343 29.12 8.55 14.91
C SER A 343 28.30 8.04 16.10
N LEU A 344 28.47 6.79 16.49
CA LEU A 344 27.89 6.22 17.71
C LEU A 344 28.94 5.38 18.44
N PRO A 345 28.92 5.33 19.77
CA PRO A 345 29.83 4.49 20.55
C PRO A 345 29.51 3.01 20.37
N GLU A 346 30.48 2.17 20.63
CA GLU A 346 30.33 0.73 20.52
C GLU A 346 29.39 0.15 21.60
N ARG A 347 29.36 0.75 22.76
CA ARG A 347 28.48 0.36 23.87
C ARG A 347 27.42 1.43 24.08
N MET A 348 26.16 1.05 24.03
CA MET A 348 25.01 1.91 24.20
C MET A 348 24.20 1.43 25.42
N GLN A 349 23.96 2.32 26.36
CA GLN A 349 23.10 2.03 27.51
C GLN A 349 21.64 2.18 27.10
N LEU A 350 20.80 1.33 27.67
CA LEU A 350 19.36 1.34 27.47
C LEU A 350 18.79 2.71 27.90
N ASP A 351 17.85 3.23 27.12
CA ASP A 351 17.15 4.51 27.35
C ASP A 351 18.06 5.73 27.55
N THR A 352 19.32 5.63 27.12
CA THR A 352 20.28 6.72 27.18
C THR A 352 20.38 7.44 25.85
N LEU A 353 20.37 8.78 25.90
CA LEU A 353 20.45 9.64 24.73
C LEU A 353 21.91 9.85 24.33
N TYR A 354 22.24 9.48 23.10
CA TYR A 354 23.57 9.67 22.50
C TYR A 354 23.47 10.70 21.38
N GLU A 355 24.10 11.85 21.57
CA GLU A 355 24.10 12.92 20.59
C GLU A 355 25.27 12.80 19.62
N HIS A 356 25.02 13.19 18.36
CA HIS A 356 26.03 13.35 17.32
C HIS A 356 25.75 14.63 16.52
N SER A 357 26.80 15.32 16.12
CA SER A 357 26.70 16.57 15.32
C SER A 357 27.36 16.37 13.97
N HIS A 358 26.76 16.98 12.96
CA HIS A 358 27.31 17.07 11.60
C HIS A 358 27.07 18.47 11.05
N ARG A 359 27.89 18.90 10.08
CA ARG A 359 27.72 20.17 9.38
C ARG A 359 27.80 19.97 7.88
N PHE A 360 26.77 20.38 7.17
CA PHE A 360 26.83 20.58 5.74
C PHE A 360 27.44 21.96 5.44
N GLY A 361 28.73 21.99 5.08
CA GLY A 361 29.44 23.18 4.68
C GLY A 361 29.44 23.38 3.17
N ASN A 362 29.88 24.55 2.72
CA ASN A 362 30.12 24.85 1.30
C ASN A 362 28.92 24.56 0.39
N LEU A 363 27.70 24.85 0.84
CA LEU A 363 26.46 24.57 0.11
C LEU A 363 26.48 25.10 -1.32
N GLY A 364 27.16 26.23 -1.56
CA GLY A 364 27.33 26.81 -2.90
C GLY A 364 28.04 25.90 -3.91
N GLN A 365 28.73 24.86 -3.47
CA GLN A 365 29.35 23.85 -4.35
C GLN A 365 28.39 22.79 -4.84
N SER A 366 27.26 22.59 -4.15
CA SER A 366 26.20 21.69 -4.62
C SER A 366 25.52 22.25 -5.87
N LYS A 367 25.46 21.46 -6.93
CA LYS A 367 24.81 21.87 -8.19
C LYS A 367 23.34 22.22 -7.98
N GLY A 368 22.63 21.44 -7.17
CA GLY A 368 21.21 21.62 -6.87
C GLY A 368 20.92 22.85 -6.00
N TYR A 369 21.83 23.21 -5.10
CA TYR A 369 21.61 24.30 -4.14
C TYR A 369 21.33 25.66 -4.81
N ARG A 370 21.94 25.97 -5.96
CA ARG A 370 21.70 27.21 -6.73
C ARG A 370 20.23 27.40 -7.14
N TYR A 371 19.43 26.35 -7.15
CA TYR A 371 18.02 26.38 -7.51
C TYR A 371 17.08 26.48 -6.31
N VAL A 372 17.63 26.42 -5.09
CA VAL A 372 16.86 26.62 -3.86
C VAL A 372 16.47 28.10 -3.75
N LYS A 373 15.18 28.40 -3.95
CA LYS A 373 14.67 29.78 -3.88
C LYS A 373 14.26 30.20 -2.48
N GLN A 374 13.89 29.24 -1.63
CA GLN A 374 13.38 29.47 -0.29
C GLN A 374 14.02 28.48 0.68
N ASN A 375 14.79 28.99 1.63
CA ASN A 375 15.50 28.16 2.60
C ASN A 375 14.57 27.28 3.46
N ARG A 376 13.29 27.66 3.61
CA ARG A 376 12.28 26.87 4.31
C ARG A 376 11.93 25.54 3.63
N ASN A 377 12.30 25.37 2.35
CA ASN A 377 12.05 24.13 1.59
C ASN A 377 13.21 23.14 1.75
N MET A 378 14.11 23.38 2.67
CA MET A 378 15.23 22.47 2.92
C MET A 378 14.99 21.63 4.16
N HIS A 379 15.38 20.38 4.09
CA HIS A 379 15.25 19.40 5.16
C HIS A 379 16.55 18.64 5.37
N VAL A 380 16.73 18.14 6.58
CA VAL A 380 17.79 17.18 6.89
C VAL A 380 17.14 15.86 7.27
N VAL A 381 17.67 14.80 6.70
CA VAL A 381 17.36 13.42 7.04
C VAL A 381 18.54 12.80 7.76
N ALA A 382 18.32 12.29 8.96
CA ALA A 382 19.26 11.42 9.65
C ALA A 382 18.88 9.96 9.38
N LEU A 383 19.86 9.15 9.01
CA LEU A 383 19.72 7.73 8.73
C LEU A 383 20.53 6.93 9.73
N LEU A 384 19.97 5.86 10.25
CA LEU A 384 20.68 4.86 11.04
C LEU A 384 20.95 3.64 10.17
N ILE A 385 22.21 3.38 9.84
CA ILE A 385 22.61 2.40 8.83
C ILE A 385 23.37 1.24 9.47
N ASP A 386 23.04 0.02 9.08
CA ASP A 386 23.88 -1.15 9.26
C ASP A 386 25.00 -1.11 8.19
N PRO A 387 26.28 -0.92 8.55
CA PRO A 387 27.35 -0.75 7.58
C PRO A 387 27.68 -2.00 6.77
N GLN A 388 27.23 -3.18 7.20
CA GLN A 388 27.46 -4.46 6.52
C GLN A 388 26.45 -4.70 5.40
N THR A 389 25.17 -4.43 5.69
CA THR A 389 24.06 -4.71 4.76
C THR A 389 23.58 -3.46 4.01
N ARG A 390 24.00 -2.26 4.46
CA ARG A 390 23.46 -0.96 4.08
C ARG A 390 21.98 -0.77 4.48
N GLU A 391 21.38 -1.68 5.22
CA GLU A 391 20.00 -1.52 5.69
C GLU A 391 19.87 -0.24 6.54
N ILE A 392 18.93 0.62 6.18
CA ILE A 392 18.50 1.76 6.99
C ILE A 392 17.49 1.24 8.00
N VAL A 393 17.92 1.08 9.25
CA VAL A 393 17.11 0.48 10.33
C VAL A 393 16.14 1.46 10.96
N ASN A 394 16.44 2.75 10.90
CA ASN A 394 15.50 3.85 11.19
C ASN A 394 15.98 5.15 10.52
N ALA A 395 15.05 6.08 10.35
CA ALA A 395 15.32 7.41 9.81
C ALA A 395 14.37 8.45 10.40
N GLU A 396 14.86 9.70 10.48
CA GLU A 396 14.03 10.83 10.88
C GLU A 396 14.37 12.06 10.02
N ARG A 397 13.35 12.90 9.72
CA ARG A 397 13.46 14.10 8.89
C ARG A 397 13.01 15.32 9.69
N CYS A 398 13.74 16.41 9.56
CA CYS A 398 13.36 17.72 10.10
C CYS A 398 13.56 18.84 9.08
N PRO A 399 12.79 19.94 9.14
CA PRO A 399 13.10 21.13 8.37
C PRO A 399 14.38 21.81 8.91
N VAL A 400 15.06 22.57 8.06
CA VAL A 400 16.17 23.43 8.48
C VAL A 400 15.59 24.70 9.08
N GLY A 401 15.72 24.82 10.40
CA GLY A 401 15.26 25.97 11.18
C GLY A 401 16.32 27.08 11.35
N ASP A 402 16.03 28.03 12.21
CA ASP A 402 16.95 29.13 12.54
C ASP A 402 17.84 28.80 13.75
N GLN A 403 17.41 27.87 14.61
CA GLN A 403 18.12 27.52 15.84
C GLN A 403 17.98 26.06 16.19
N LEU A 404 19.03 25.44 16.73
CA LEU A 404 18.98 24.13 17.34
C LEU A 404 18.44 24.25 18.78
N GLN A 405 17.55 23.34 19.14
CA GLN A 405 16.97 23.23 20.49
C GLN A 405 17.60 22.04 21.23
N PRO A 406 17.67 22.03 22.57
CA PRO A 406 18.04 20.84 23.30
C PRO A 406 17.07 19.69 22.99
N PHE A 407 17.58 18.47 22.85
CA PHE A 407 16.70 17.32 22.81
C PHE A 407 16.05 17.11 24.18
N PRO A 408 14.79 16.73 24.24
CA PRO A 408 14.17 16.35 25.50
C PRO A 408 14.96 15.18 26.13
N VAL A 409 15.30 15.30 27.41
CA VAL A 409 16.11 14.30 28.15
C VAL A 409 15.43 12.92 28.15
N ASP A 410 14.13 12.93 28.10
CA ASP A 410 13.30 11.76 27.88
C ASP A 410 12.09 12.21 27.04
N PRO A 411 12.13 12.03 25.71
CA PRO A 411 10.98 12.39 24.92
C PRO A 411 9.78 11.67 25.51
N ALA A 412 8.80 12.44 25.99
CA ALA A 412 7.57 11.90 26.54
C ALA A 412 7.06 10.80 25.61
N PRO A 413 6.64 9.64 26.12
CA PRO A 413 6.08 8.61 25.26
C PRO A 413 4.98 9.25 24.42
N VAL A 414 4.95 8.94 23.14
CA VAL A 414 3.79 9.30 22.31
C VAL A 414 2.59 8.68 23.02
N PRO A 415 1.62 9.44 23.50
CA PRO A 415 0.52 8.89 24.27
C PRO A 415 -0.25 7.91 23.40
N ASP A 416 -0.69 6.81 24.01
CA ASP A 416 -1.60 5.89 23.33
C ASP A 416 -2.91 6.60 22.99
N VAL A 417 -3.57 6.13 21.93
CA VAL A 417 -4.89 6.65 21.56
C VAL A 417 -5.89 6.32 22.66
N GLN A 418 -6.48 7.35 23.25
CA GLN A 418 -7.54 7.21 24.25
C GLN A 418 -8.94 7.28 23.65
N GLN A 419 -9.07 8.00 22.52
CA GLN A 419 -10.32 8.13 21.79
C GLN A 419 -10.06 8.38 20.30
N ILE A 420 -10.88 7.78 19.46
CA ILE A 420 -10.96 8.10 18.03
C ILE A 420 -12.31 8.79 17.79
N VAL A 421 -12.29 9.99 17.26
CA VAL A 421 -13.50 10.73 16.92
C VAL A 421 -13.76 10.59 15.43
N LEU A 422 -14.92 10.05 15.08
CA LEU A 422 -15.47 9.96 13.74
C LEU A 422 -16.84 10.64 13.69
N PRO A 423 -17.32 11.06 12.52
CA PRO A 423 -18.74 11.40 12.37
C PRO A 423 -19.61 10.16 12.65
N ASP A 424 -20.72 10.35 13.37
CA ASP A 424 -21.66 9.27 13.70
C ASP A 424 -22.20 8.59 12.44
N SER A 425 -22.41 9.35 11.38
CA SER A 425 -22.85 8.83 10.09
C SER A 425 -22.46 9.70 8.90
N VAL A 426 -22.36 9.06 7.72
CA VAL A 426 -22.15 9.71 6.42
C VAL A 426 -23.16 9.17 5.39
N LYS A 427 -23.48 9.97 4.37
CA LYS A 427 -24.47 9.63 3.33
C LYS A 427 -23.88 9.81 1.92
N PRO A 428 -22.91 8.97 1.51
CA PRO A 428 -22.36 9.05 0.17
C PRO A 428 -23.39 8.58 -0.88
N HIS A 429 -23.29 9.10 -2.11
CA HIS A 429 -24.06 8.59 -3.25
C HIS A 429 -23.46 7.29 -3.78
N VAL A 430 -24.27 6.45 -4.43
CA VAL A 430 -23.78 5.26 -5.16
C VAL A 430 -22.70 5.68 -6.16
N ASP A 431 -21.66 4.87 -6.30
CA ASP A 431 -20.45 5.05 -7.13
C ASP A 431 -19.53 6.21 -6.70
N SER A 432 -19.84 6.94 -5.63
CA SER A 432 -18.95 7.99 -5.11
C SER A 432 -17.85 7.41 -4.22
N VAL A 433 -16.69 8.07 -4.27
CA VAL A 433 -15.58 7.85 -3.32
C VAL A 433 -15.67 8.91 -2.23
N PHE A 434 -15.53 8.49 -0.97
CA PHE A 434 -15.52 9.38 0.18
C PHE A 434 -14.42 9.01 1.17
N THR A 435 -13.99 9.98 1.98
CA THR A 435 -12.91 9.81 2.95
C THR A 435 -13.42 10.10 4.36
N LEU A 436 -13.05 9.27 5.32
CA LEU A 436 -13.24 9.51 6.73
C LEU A 436 -11.92 10.01 7.33
N HIS A 437 -12.00 11.16 8.00
CA HIS A 437 -10.85 11.79 8.67
C HIS A 437 -11.00 11.61 10.19
N PRO A 438 -10.39 10.56 10.78
CA PRO A 438 -10.46 10.35 12.22
C PRO A 438 -9.61 11.38 12.96
N GLN A 439 -10.12 11.92 14.05
CA GLN A 439 -9.37 12.68 15.02
C GLN A 439 -8.94 11.77 16.17
N LEU A 440 -7.64 11.74 16.47
CA LEU A 440 -7.11 10.99 17.60
C LEU A 440 -7.01 11.91 18.82
N LEU A 441 -7.35 11.39 19.97
CA LEU A 441 -7.19 12.07 21.26
C LEU A 441 -6.35 11.21 22.21
N PRO A 442 -5.37 11.79 22.93
CA PRO A 442 -4.93 13.19 22.82
C PRO A 442 -4.34 13.51 21.43
N ALA A 443 -4.23 14.79 21.07
CA ALA A 443 -3.80 15.22 19.72
C ALA A 443 -2.38 14.77 19.34
N GLU A 444 -1.54 14.53 20.33
CA GLU A 444 -0.18 14.02 20.17
C GLU A 444 -0.14 12.52 19.94
N ALA A 445 -1.25 11.81 20.18
CA ALA A 445 -1.33 10.36 19.99
C ALA A 445 -1.10 10.01 18.51
N LYS A 446 -0.30 8.98 18.28
CA LYS A 446 -0.01 8.43 16.94
C LYS A 446 -0.23 6.92 17.01
N SER A 447 -1.11 6.42 16.20
CA SER A 447 -1.33 4.99 16.04
C SER A 447 -1.64 4.66 14.59
N ARG A 448 -1.25 3.47 14.17
CA ARG A 448 -1.76 2.91 12.92
C ARG A 448 -3.26 2.67 13.07
N LEU A 449 -4.02 3.04 12.05
CA LEU A 449 -5.45 2.81 12.04
C LEU A 449 -5.78 1.63 11.13
N VAL A 450 -6.50 0.66 11.68
CA VAL A 450 -7.01 -0.50 10.95
C VAL A 450 -8.49 -0.27 10.67
N TRP A 451 -8.87 -0.37 9.40
CA TRP A 451 -10.20 -0.12 8.92
C TRP A 451 -10.90 -1.41 8.52
N GLU A 452 -12.16 -1.53 8.88
CA GLU A 452 -13.01 -2.67 8.56
C GLU A 452 -14.38 -2.18 8.10
N VAL A 453 -14.89 -2.77 7.03
CA VAL A 453 -16.23 -2.53 6.50
C VAL A 453 -17.09 -3.77 6.76
N ALA A 454 -18.21 -3.60 7.46
CA ALA A 454 -19.07 -4.72 7.86
C ALA A 454 -19.76 -5.39 6.65
N ASP A 455 -20.18 -4.60 5.66
CA ASP A 455 -20.77 -5.13 4.41
C ASP A 455 -20.08 -4.51 3.19
N THR A 456 -19.19 -5.27 2.58
CA THR A 456 -18.43 -4.87 1.39
C THR A 456 -19.28 -4.82 0.12
N SER A 457 -20.50 -5.38 0.13
CA SER A 457 -21.43 -5.23 -0.99
C SER A 457 -22.08 -3.84 -1.05
N VAL A 458 -22.08 -3.10 0.06
CA VAL A 458 -22.61 -1.72 0.15
C VAL A 458 -21.48 -0.71 -0.01
N VAL A 459 -20.34 -0.93 0.66
CA VAL A 459 -19.17 -0.05 0.64
C VAL A 459 -17.90 -0.89 0.56
N THR A 460 -16.96 -0.54 -0.33
CA THR A 460 -15.64 -1.17 -0.42
C THR A 460 -14.54 -0.21 0.02
N THR A 461 -13.45 -0.75 0.53
CA THR A 461 -12.24 0.02 0.85
C THR A 461 -11.44 0.27 -0.42
N VAL A 462 -11.05 1.54 -0.66
CA VAL A 462 -10.16 1.96 -1.75
C VAL A 462 -8.73 2.11 -1.22
N ALA A 463 -8.59 2.82 -0.10
CA ALA A 463 -7.34 3.01 0.64
C ALA A 463 -7.63 3.15 2.14
N ALA A 464 -6.61 3.27 2.98
CA ALA A 464 -6.79 3.53 4.39
C ALA A 464 -7.60 4.84 4.61
N GLY A 465 -8.78 4.72 5.21
CA GLY A 465 -9.71 5.84 5.42
C GLY A 465 -10.49 6.28 4.18
N GLN A 466 -10.26 5.70 3.02
CA GLN A 466 -10.96 6.03 1.77
C GLN A 466 -11.81 4.85 1.30
N PHE A 467 -13.06 5.13 0.94
CA PHE A 467 -14.08 4.14 0.65
C PHE A 467 -14.89 4.51 -0.59
N ARG A 468 -15.43 3.49 -1.27
CA ARG A 468 -16.37 3.65 -2.38
C ARG A 468 -17.73 3.08 -2.00
N ALA A 469 -18.78 3.87 -2.18
CA ALA A 469 -20.16 3.39 -2.09
C ALA A 469 -20.51 2.60 -3.36
N VAL A 470 -20.84 1.32 -3.20
CA VAL A 470 -21.08 0.39 -4.33
C VAL A 470 -22.55 0.24 -4.63
N ARG A 471 -23.38 0.16 -3.58
CA ARG A 471 -24.82 -0.12 -3.70
C ARG A 471 -25.59 0.60 -2.61
N ALA A 472 -26.86 0.93 -2.90
CA ALA A 472 -27.78 1.44 -1.89
C ALA A 472 -27.95 0.44 -0.74
N GLY A 473 -27.89 0.93 0.49
CA GLY A 473 -27.96 0.14 1.72
C GLY A 473 -27.33 0.84 2.91
N GLU A 474 -27.27 0.15 4.02
CA GLU A 474 -26.59 0.63 5.23
C GLU A 474 -25.47 -0.34 5.60
N THR A 475 -24.34 0.18 6.03
CA THR A 475 -23.22 -0.57 6.57
C THR A 475 -22.49 0.23 7.64
N THR A 476 -21.64 -0.40 8.41
CA THR A 476 -20.81 0.26 9.41
C THR A 476 -19.34 0.14 9.00
N ILE A 477 -18.66 1.28 9.04
CA ILE A 477 -17.19 1.30 8.95
C ILE A 477 -16.66 1.41 10.38
N THR A 478 -15.79 0.48 10.73
CA THR A 478 -15.09 0.45 12.01
C THR A 478 -13.64 0.85 11.80
N VAL A 479 -13.11 1.71 12.64
CA VAL A 479 -11.69 2.02 12.73
C VAL A 479 -11.18 1.63 14.11
N ARG A 480 -10.00 1.00 14.16
CA ARG A 480 -9.35 0.59 15.40
C ARG A 480 -7.91 1.13 15.42
N ALA A 481 -7.51 1.68 16.56
CA ALA A 481 -6.10 1.98 16.80
C ALA A 481 -5.32 0.68 16.97
N ASP A 482 -4.16 0.59 16.32
CA ASP A 482 -3.26 -0.57 16.39
C ASP A 482 -2.18 -0.34 17.46
N ASP A 483 -2.64 -0.08 18.68
CA ASP A 483 -1.84 0.13 19.89
C ASP A 483 -2.37 -0.72 21.05
N ALA A 484 -1.76 -0.59 22.22
CA ALA A 484 -2.07 -1.41 23.39
C ALA A 484 -3.54 -1.30 23.85
N HIS A 485 -4.19 -0.17 23.62
CA HIS A 485 -5.58 0.07 24.05
C HIS A 485 -6.61 -0.37 23.01
N ALA A 486 -6.19 -0.56 21.75
CA ALA A 486 -7.04 -1.01 20.64
C ALA A 486 -8.38 -0.24 20.54
N VAL A 487 -8.34 1.07 20.80
CA VAL A 487 -9.52 1.94 20.81
C VAL A 487 -10.26 1.87 19.49
N VAL A 488 -11.58 1.77 19.54
CA VAL A 488 -12.45 1.56 18.38
C VAL A 488 -13.42 2.72 18.24
N ALA A 489 -13.61 3.19 17.00
CA ALA A 489 -14.70 4.08 16.62
C ALA A 489 -15.48 3.51 15.44
N ARG A 490 -16.73 3.89 15.31
CA ARG A 490 -17.64 3.42 14.25
C ARG A 490 -18.32 4.59 13.58
N CYS A 491 -18.52 4.46 12.27
CA CYS A 491 -19.30 5.40 11.47
C CYS A 491 -20.35 4.61 10.69
N LEU A 492 -21.62 4.99 10.83
CA LEU A 492 -22.72 4.43 10.05
C LEU A 492 -22.72 5.05 8.65
N VAL A 493 -22.66 4.22 7.62
CA VAL A 493 -22.74 4.65 6.23
C VAL A 493 -24.10 4.31 5.67
N ARG A 494 -24.85 5.32 5.23
CA ARG A 494 -26.15 5.19 4.58
C ARG A 494 -26.04 5.60 3.13
N VAL A 495 -26.04 4.65 2.24
CA VAL A 495 -26.04 4.91 0.79
C VAL A 495 -27.50 4.96 0.32
N PRO A 496 -28.04 6.13 -0.02
CA PRO A 496 -29.42 6.24 -0.42
C PRO A 496 -29.66 5.53 -1.76
N ALA A 497 -30.85 4.96 -1.93
CA ALA A 497 -31.27 4.48 -3.24
C ALA A 497 -31.28 5.67 -4.22
N PRO A 498 -30.84 5.50 -5.48
CA PRO A 498 -30.94 6.53 -6.48
C PRO A 498 -32.41 6.98 -6.60
N THR A 499 -32.68 8.26 -6.32
CA THR A 499 -34.01 8.83 -6.57
C THR A 499 -34.22 8.90 -8.07
N ALA A 500 -35.49 8.91 -8.51
CA ALA A 500 -35.82 9.00 -9.95
C ALA A 500 -35.24 10.26 -10.64
N VAL A 501 -34.77 11.22 -9.86
CA VAL A 501 -34.10 12.46 -10.30
C VAL A 501 -32.61 12.21 -10.64
N ASP A 502 -31.98 11.22 -10.01
CA ASP A 502 -30.55 10.88 -10.20
C ASP A 502 -30.30 9.94 -11.41
N ARG A 503 -31.35 9.44 -12.04
CA ARG A 503 -31.19 8.75 -13.31
C ARG A 503 -30.90 9.79 -14.38
N PRO A 504 -29.77 9.74 -15.11
CA PRO A 504 -29.55 10.62 -16.25
C PRO A 504 -30.79 10.53 -17.12
N ALA A 505 -31.44 11.68 -17.36
CA ALA A 505 -32.67 11.75 -18.12
C ALA A 505 -32.45 10.99 -19.43
N ARG A 506 -33.15 9.88 -19.63
CA ARG A 506 -33.04 9.13 -20.88
C ARG A 506 -33.27 10.11 -22.00
N VAL A 507 -32.27 10.36 -22.81
CA VAL A 507 -32.38 11.28 -23.91
C VAL A 507 -33.40 10.68 -24.88
N THR A 508 -34.57 11.36 -24.99
CA THR A 508 -35.56 10.95 -25.98
C THR A 508 -34.97 11.29 -27.35
N THR A 509 -34.77 10.33 -28.19
CA THR A 509 -34.34 10.50 -29.58
C THR A 509 -35.44 10.05 -30.52
N VAL A 510 -35.49 10.69 -31.69
CA VAL A 510 -36.38 10.31 -32.77
C VAL A 510 -35.56 10.19 -34.04
N ARG A 511 -35.60 9.03 -34.66
CA ARG A 511 -34.94 8.76 -35.95
C ARG A 511 -35.89 8.08 -36.91
N ARG A 512 -35.54 8.09 -38.18
CA ARG A 512 -36.30 7.45 -39.25
C ARG A 512 -35.62 6.18 -39.73
N GLU A 513 -36.42 5.15 -39.97
CA GLU A 513 -36.05 3.89 -40.58
C GLU A 513 -37.02 3.59 -41.71
N GLY A 514 -36.71 4.07 -42.96
CA GLY A 514 -37.60 3.95 -44.10
C GLY A 514 -38.90 4.74 -43.91
N ASP A 515 -40.06 4.07 -43.88
CA ASP A 515 -41.39 4.67 -43.68
C ASP A 515 -41.85 4.59 -42.21
N VAL A 516 -40.92 4.28 -41.30
CA VAL A 516 -41.17 4.16 -39.86
C VAL A 516 -40.38 5.21 -39.11
N LEU A 517 -41.00 5.91 -38.16
CA LEU A 517 -40.33 6.72 -37.14
C LEU A 517 -40.12 5.90 -35.88
N VAL A 518 -38.92 5.92 -35.36
CA VAL A 518 -38.51 5.22 -34.14
C VAL A 518 -38.26 6.26 -33.05
N VAL A 519 -39.08 6.22 -31.99
CA VAL A 519 -38.94 7.06 -30.78
C VAL A 519 -38.31 6.19 -29.69
N GLU A 520 -37.13 6.57 -29.22
CA GLU A 520 -36.38 5.84 -28.19
C GLU A 520 -36.21 6.69 -26.93
N GLY A 521 -36.13 6.04 -25.77
CA GLY A 521 -35.82 6.69 -24.50
C GLY A 521 -37.00 7.48 -23.90
N ALA A 522 -38.17 7.58 -24.55
CA ALA A 522 -39.32 8.23 -23.99
C ALA A 522 -40.03 7.33 -22.94
N PRO A 523 -40.44 7.88 -21.78
CA PRO A 523 -41.26 7.13 -20.82
C PRO A 523 -42.54 6.58 -21.45
N ALA A 524 -43.05 5.44 -20.93
CA ALA A 524 -44.34 4.90 -21.40
C ALA A 524 -45.51 5.87 -21.19
N GLY A 525 -46.48 5.83 -22.09
CA GLY A 525 -47.71 6.63 -21.99
C GLY A 525 -47.58 8.11 -22.47
N ARG A 526 -46.42 8.57 -22.87
CA ARG A 526 -46.24 9.92 -23.44
C ARG A 526 -46.93 10.00 -24.80
N ARG A 527 -47.69 11.08 -25.01
CA ARG A 527 -48.36 11.36 -26.28
C ARG A 527 -47.31 11.69 -27.35
N VAL A 528 -47.42 11.06 -28.50
CA VAL A 528 -46.61 11.30 -29.71
C VAL A 528 -47.54 11.77 -30.81
N GLU A 529 -47.25 12.91 -31.40
CA GLU A 529 -47.95 13.43 -32.57
C GLU A 529 -46.96 13.65 -33.71
N VAL A 530 -47.34 13.24 -34.90
CA VAL A 530 -46.49 13.36 -36.08
C VAL A 530 -47.21 14.21 -37.10
N TYR A 531 -46.53 15.22 -37.61
CA TYR A 531 -47.01 16.17 -38.60
C TYR A 531 -46.16 16.16 -39.85
N ASP A 532 -46.80 16.35 -41.03
CA ASP A 532 -46.09 16.58 -42.29
C ASP A 532 -45.60 18.04 -42.41
N LEU A 533 -44.85 18.33 -43.45
CA LEU A 533 -44.31 19.68 -43.71
C LEU A 533 -45.41 20.75 -43.82
N ALA A 534 -46.62 20.41 -44.23
CA ALA A 534 -47.77 21.31 -44.33
C ALA A 534 -48.52 21.48 -42.97
N GLY A 535 -47.99 20.95 -41.88
CA GLY A 535 -48.54 21.02 -40.54
C GLY A 535 -49.76 20.09 -40.32
N ARG A 536 -50.08 19.20 -41.23
CA ARG A 536 -51.18 18.23 -41.12
C ARG A 536 -50.75 17.06 -40.23
N ARG A 537 -51.53 16.78 -39.21
CA ARG A 537 -51.30 15.67 -38.28
C ARG A 537 -51.58 14.32 -38.95
N LYS A 538 -50.59 13.44 -39.00
CA LYS A 538 -50.63 12.13 -39.64
C LYS A 538 -50.81 10.98 -38.65
N VAL A 539 -50.15 11.04 -37.51
CA VAL A 539 -50.19 9.97 -36.52
C VAL A 539 -50.33 10.58 -35.11
N VAL A 540 -51.18 9.98 -34.28
CA VAL A 540 -51.23 10.18 -32.85
C VAL A 540 -51.09 8.83 -32.17
N ALA A 541 -50.13 8.71 -31.28
CA ALA A 541 -49.89 7.48 -30.53
C ALA A 541 -49.39 7.78 -29.10
N ARG A 542 -49.22 6.77 -28.29
CA ARG A 542 -48.56 6.85 -27.00
C ARG A 542 -47.32 5.99 -27.00
N THR A 543 -46.26 6.45 -26.36
CA THR A 543 -45.03 5.66 -26.20
C THR A 543 -45.29 4.44 -25.35
N GLN A 544 -44.64 3.31 -25.72
CA GLN A 544 -44.74 2.00 -25.02
C GLN A 544 -43.66 1.79 -23.95
N GLY A 545 -42.76 2.80 -23.77
CA GLY A 545 -41.53 2.63 -23.01
C GLY A 545 -40.41 1.94 -23.82
N GLY A 546 -39.19 2.36 -23.67
CA GLY A 546 -38.08 1.85 -24.49
C GLY A 546 -38.14 2.36 -25.93
N VAL A 547 -38.61 1.53 -26.88
CA VAL A 547 -38.68 1.87 -28.31
C VAL A 547 -40.12 1.84 -28.79
N THR A 548 -40.58 2.95 -29.42
CA THR A 548 -41.92 3.04 -30.04
C THR A 548 -41.73 3.25 -31.54
N ARG A 549 -42.36 2.40 -32.36
CA ARG A 549 -42.29 2.45 -33.83
C ARG A 549 -43.63 2.94 -34.40
N LEU A 550 -43.59 3.98 -35.27
CA LEU A 550 -44.77 4.61 -35.85
C LEU A 550 -44.65 4.61 -37.36
N ARG A 551 -45.55 3.95 -38.06
CA ARG A 551 -45.59 3.96 -39.54
C ARG A 551 -46.19 5.27 -40.02
N VAL A 552 -45.44 6.02 -40.85
CA VAL A 552 -45.79 7.40 -41.24
C VAL A 552 -45.79 7.66 -42.76
N GLY A 553 -45.27 6.72 -43.54
CA GLY A 553 -45.09 6.89 -44.98
C GLY A 553 -43.89 7.73 -45.34
N ARG A 554 -43.84 8.26 -46.57
CA ARG A 554 -42.75 9.09 -47.10
C ARG A 554 -43.07 10.57 -46.98
N SER A 555 -42.15 11.34 -46.44
CA SER A 555 -42.18 12.83 -46.43
C SER A 555 -40.74 13.32 -46.28
N PRO A 556 -40.36 14.41 -46.93
CA PRO A 556 -39.02 14.98 -46.81
C PRO A 556 -38.70 15.48 -45.41
N LEU A 557 -39.70 15.78 -44.61
CA LEU A 557 -39.55 16.20 -43.21
C LEU A 557 -40.76 15.76 -42.43
N TRP A 558 -40.49 15.18 -41.27
CA TRP A 558 -41.49 14.91 -40.22
C TRP A 558 -41.22 15.79 -38.99
N ILE A 559 -42.26 16.41 -38.50
CA ILE A 559 -42.25 17.09 -37.20
C ILE A 559 -42.91 16.15 -36.18
N VAL A 560 -42.11 15.68 -35.26
CA VAL A 560 -42.54 14.71 -34.23
C VAL A 560 -42.55 15.40 -32.87
N VAL A 561 -43.70 15.43 -32.21
CA VAL A 561 -43.86 15.97 -30.88
C VAL A 561 -44.04 14.83 -29.90
N VAL A 562 -43.17 14.73 -28.91
CA VAL A 562 -43.21 13.69 -27.86
C VAL A 562 -43.36 14.41 -26.51
N GLY A 563 -44.57 14.43 -25.97
CA GLY A 563 -44.92 15.28 -24.80
C GLY A 563 -44.69 16.75 -25.14
N ASN A 564 -43.72 17.41 -24.48
CA ASN A 564 -43.38 18.84 -24.69
C ASN A 564 -42.17 19.04 -25.60
N ARG A 565 -41.59 17.98 -26.17
CA ARG A 565 -40.39 18.06 -27.02
C ARG A 565 -40.74 17.89 -28.48
N ARG A 566 -40.15 18.73 -29.30
CA ARG A 566 -40.33 18.71 -30.77
C ARG A 566 -39.01 18.21 -31.42
N PHE A 567 -39.13 17.32 -32.36
CA PHE A 567 -38.06 16.76 -33.18
C PHE A 567 -38.36 16.98 -34.66
N ASN A 568 -37.40 17.44 -35.40
CA ASN A 568 -37.48 17.54 -36.86
C ASN A 568 -36.69 16.35 -37.41
N VAL A 569 -37.34 15.48 -38.18
CA VAL A 569 -36.75 14.28 -38.73
C VAL A 569 -36.78 14.40 -40.25
N VAL A 570 -35.66 14.59 -40.86
CA VAL A 570 -35.45 14.67 -42.30
C VAL A 570 -35.09 13.29 -42.88
N ASP A 571 -35.24 13.18 -44.21
CA ASP A 571 -34.93 11.92 -44.93
C ASP A 571 -33.45 11.62 -44.92
#